data_e6ee99af2b89e895046fa593f6aabb45
#
_entry.id   e6ee99af2b89e895046fa593f6aabb45
#
_cell.length_a   1.000
_cell.length_b   1.000
_cell.length_c   1.000
_cell.angle_alpha   90.00
_cell.angle_beta   90.00
_cell.angle_gamma   90.00
#
_symmetry.space_group_name_H-M   'P 1'
#
loop_
_entity.id
_entity.type
_entity.pdbx_description
1 polymer ?
#
loop_
_entity_poly.entity_id
_entity_poly.type
_entity_poly.pdbx_seq_one_letter_code
_entity_poly.pdbx_strand_id
1 'polypeptide(L)'
;MASHDVDVLARSWRRAWDTLGATGDGAAVRDALLAAYGEPQRSYHTLQHLRECIERFGACRDLAARPAEVEIALWFHDAVYDVRRHDNERRSADWARAALAGAAADIVVRVDALVMAT
;
A
#
# COMPACT_ATOMS: atom_id res chain seq x y z
N MET A 1 6.35 -16.16 6.59
CA MET A 1 6.80 -15.36 5.42
C MET A 1 8.31 -15.58 5.24
N ALA A 2 8.75 -15.82 4.02
CA ALA A 2 10.17 -16.03 3.73
C ALA A 2 10.98 -14.74 3.94
N SER A 3 12.27 -14.88 4.27
CA SER A 3 13.15 -13.72 4.48
C SER A 3 13.19 -12.76 3.29
N HIS A 4 13.17 -13.31 2.06
CA HIS A 4 13.14 -12.51 0.85
C HIS A 4 11.90 -11.62 0.79
N ASP A 5 10.73 -12.16 1.15
CA ASP A 5 9.47 -11.39 1.16
C ASP A 5 9.53 -10.26 2.19
N VAL A 6 10.06 -10.56 3.38
CA VAL A 6 10.23 -9.54 4.43
C VAL A 6 11.12 -8.40 3.95
N ASP A 7 12.25 -8.72 3.31
CA ASP A 7 13.19 -7.71 2.83
C ASP A 7 12.60 -6.84 1.72
N VAL A 8 11.88 -7.44 0.77
CA VAL A 8 11.23 -6.71 -0.33
C VAL A 8 10.20 -5.74 0.24
N LEU A 9 9.33 -6.22 1.14
CA LEU A 9 8.27 -5.42 1.73
C LEU A 9 8.84 -4.30 2.60
N ALA A 10 9.84 -4.59 3.43
CA ALA A 10 10.45 -3.58 4.30
C ALA A 10 11.10 -2.44 3.51
N ARG A 11 11.83 -2.78 2.46
CA ARG A 11 12.48 -1.76 1.62
C ARG A 11 11.47 -0.93 0.85
N SER A 12 10.44 -1.57 0.32
CA SER A 12 9.35 -0.89 -0.40
C SER A 12 8.66 0.14 0.49
N TRP A 13 8.26 -0.28 1.69
CA TRP A 13 7.55 0.61 2.61
C TRP A 13 8.40 1.81 3.00
N ARG A 14 9.64 1.57 3.40
CA ARG A 14 10.55 2.66 3.81
C ARG A 14 10.77 3.64 2.69
N ARG A 15 11.06 3.16 1.50
CA ARG A 15 11.32 4.00 0.32
C ARG A 15 10.11 4.89 0.01
N ALA A 16 8.92 4.31 -0.03
CA ALA A 16 7.70 5.04 -0.35
C ALA A 16 7.32 6.01 0.77
N TRP A 17 7.30 5.53 2.00
CA TRP A 17 6.88 6.35 3.15
C TRP A 17 7.78 7.58 3.33
N ASP A 18 9.09 7.39 3.28
CA ASP A 18 10.04 8.47 3.48
C ASP A 18 9.92 9.56 2.41
N THR A 19 9.58 9.17 1.20
CA THR A 19 9.43 10.12 0.09
C THR A 19 8.17 10.97 0.23
N LEU A 20 7.09 10.44 0.80
CA LEU A 20 5.78 11.11 0.82
C LEU A 20 5.64 12.17 1.90
N GLY A 21 6.48 12.17 2.90
CA GLY A 21 6.45 13.19 3.95
C GLY A 21 5.32 13.08 4.96
N ALA A 22 4.73 11.88 5.11
CA ALA A 22 3.71 11.64 6.13
C ALA A 22 4.32 11.69 7.54
N THR A 23 3.48 11.89 8.54
CA THR A 23 3.90 12.04 9.94
C THR A 23 4.43 10.70 10.49
N GLY A 24 5.56 10.76 11.18
CA GLY A 24 6.18 9.60 11.84
C GLY A 24 6.93 8.68 10.88
N ASP A 25 7.38 7.53 11.39
CA ASP A 25 8.14 6.57 10.60
C ASP A 25 7.28 5.53 9.87
N GLY A 26 5.98 5.54 10.10
CA GLY A 26 5.04 4.64 9.43
C GLY A 26 5.05 3.20 9.92
N ALA A 27 5.81 2.86 10.96
CA ALA A 27 5.94 1.47 11.40
C ALA A 27 4.61 0.86 11.84
N ALA A 28 3.79 1.60 12.59
CA ALA A 28 2.49 1.12 13.05
C ALA A 28 1.53 0.89 11.87
N VAL A 29 1.54 1.78 10.89
CA VAL A 29 0.72 1.65 9.67
C VAL A 29 1.16 0.42 8.88
N ARG A 30 2.46 0.28 8.66
CA ARG A 30 3.03 -0.90 7.98
C ARG A 30 2.59 -2.19 8.66
N ASP A 31 2.71 -2.28 9.97
CA ASP A 31 2.38 -3.49 10.71
C ASP A 31 0.89 -3.80 10.62
N ALA A 32 0.03 -2.79 10.65
CA ALA A 32 -1.42 -2.97 10.49
C ALA A 32 -1.76 -3.47 9.08
N LEU A 33 -1.09 -2.96 8.05
CA LEU A 33 -1.27 -3.43 6.68
C LEU A 33 -0.80 -4.89 6.52
N LEU A 34 0.36 -5.22 7.05
CA LEU A 34 0.86 -6.60 7.00
C LEU A 34 -0.11 -7.57 7.68
N ALA A 35 -0.69 -7.16 8.81
CA ALA A 35 -1.70 -7.95 9.51
C ALA A 35 -2.96 -8.14 8.65
N ALA A 36 -3.41 -7.09 7.96
CA ALA A 36 -4.58 -7.15 7.09
C ALA A 36 -4.36 -8.13 5.93
N TYR A 37 -3.21 -8.07 5.27
CA TYR A 37 -2.89 -9.00 4.18
C TYR A 37 -2.65 -10.44 4.68
N GLY A 38 -2.36 -10.60 5.96
CA GLY A 38 -2.18 -11.91 6.58
C GLY A 38 -3.46 -12.56 7.10
N GLU A 39 -4.62 -11.96 6.89
CA GLU A 39 -5.90 -12.49 7.37
C GLU A 39 -6.18 -13.88 6.78
N PRO A 40 -6.57 -14.87 7.60
CA PRO A 40 -6.68 -16.26 7.14
C PRO A 40 -7.75 -16.49 6.06
N GLN A 41 -8.77 -15.65 5.99
CA GLN A 41 -9.86 -15.81 5.02
C GLN A 41 -9.50 -15.34 3.60
N ARG A 42 -8.33 -14.71 3.42
CA ARG A 42 -7.91 -14.19 2.11
C ARG A 42 -7.36 -15.31 1.24
N SER A 43 -7.94 -15.51 0.06
CA SER A 43 -7.49 -16.52 -0.91
C SER A 43 -6.47 -15.97 -1.89
N TYR A 44 -6.67 -14.74 -2.38
CA TYR A 44 -5.82 -14.12 -3.42
C TYR A 44 -5.12 -12.84 -2.95
N HIS A 45 -5.80 -12.02 -2.16
CA HIS A 45 -5.33 -10.70 -1.74
C HIS A 45 -4.46 -10.83 -0.50
N THR A 46 -3.35 -11.56 -0.63
CA THR A 46 -2.46 -12.00 0.44
C THR A 46 -1.16 -11.21 0.43
N LEU A 47 -0.31 -11.46 1.42
CA LEU A 47 1.06 -10.92 1.47
C LEU A 47 1.86 -11.32 0.23
N GLN A 48 1.69 -12.53 -0.27
CA GLN A 48 2.35 -12.98 -1.49
C GLN A 48 1.91 -12.11 -2.68
N HIS A 49 0.61 -11.84 -2.81
CA HIS A 49 0.10 -10.98 -3.88
C HIS A 49 0.66 -9.57 -3.77
N LEU A 50 0.67 -9.00 -2.57
CA LEU A 50 1.25 -7.67 -2.34
C LEU A 50 2.73 -7.63 -2.76
N ARG A 51 3.52 -8.62 -2.33
CA ARG A 51 4.93 -8.71 -2.71
C ARG A 51 5.10 -8.80 -4.23
N GLU A 52 4.28 -9.61 -4.89
CA GLU A 52 4.34 -9.75 -6.35
C GLU A 52 4.04 -8.43 -7.06
N CYS A 53 3.02 -7.72 -6.61
CA CYS A 53 2.68 -6.39 -7.16
C CYS A 53 3.84 -5.42 -7.01
N ILE A 54 4.47 -5.40 -5.85
CA ILE A 54 5.58 -4.49 -5.56
C ILE A 54 6.82 -4.85 -6.39
N GLU A 55 7.12 -6.13 -6.54
CA GLU A 55 8.25 -6.55 -7.37
C GLU A 55 8.03 -6.22 -8.85
N ARG A 56 6.81 -6.45 -9.37
CA ARG A 56 6.49 -6.10 -10.75
C ARG A 56 6.57 -4.61 -10.99
N PHE A 57 6.08 -3.81 -10.05
CA PHE A 57 6.23 -2.37 -10.13
C PHE A 57 7.70 -1.96 -10.10
N GLY A 58 8.51 -2.58 -9.26
CA GLY A 58 9.95 -2.31 -9.18
C GLY A 58 10.67 -2.45 -10.51
N ALA A 59 10.24 -3.41 -11.35
CA ALA A 59 10.84 -3.62 -12.66
C ALA A 59 10.55 -2.48 -13.66
N CYS A 60 9.49 -1.70 -13.43
CA CYS A 60 9.12 -0.58 -14.31
C CYS A 60 9.01 0.75 -13.56
N ARG A 61 9.60 0.83 -12.38
CA ARG A 61 9.52 1.98 -11.49
C ARG A 61 9.91 3.29 -12.17
N ASP A 62 10.94 3.25 -13.00
CA ASP A 62 11.47 4.44 -13.69
C ASP A 62 10.49 5.02 -14.71
N LEU A 63 9.46 4.27 -15.09
CA LEU A 63 8.44 4.74 -16.02
C LEU A 63 7.37 5.61 -15.32
N ALA A 64 7.30 5.57 -14.00
CA ALA A 64 6.32 6.33 -13.24
C ALA A 64 6.83 7.74 -12.96
N ALA A 65 5.97 8.75 -13.16
CA ALA A 65 6.30 10.13 -12.84
C ALA A 65 6.44 10.34 -11.33
N ARG A 66 5.64 9.63 -10.54
CA ARG A 66 5.60 9.71 -9.07
C ARG A 66 5.61 8.32 -8.46
N PRO A 67 6.78 7.63 -8.48
CA PRO A 67 6.82 6.21 -8.11
C PRO A 67 6.45 5.93 -6.67
N ALA A 68 6.77 6.81 -5.72
CA ALA A 68 6.42 6.59 -4.32
C ALA A 68 4.89 6.58 -4.11
N GLU A 69 4.15 7.39 -4.85
CA GLU A 69 2.69 7.43 -4.76
C GLU A 69 2.07 6.16 -5.31
N VAL A 70 2.59 5.64 -6.42
CA VAL A 70 2.13 4.37 -6.98
C VAL A 70 2.44 3.23 -6.02
N GLU A 71 3.63 3.21 -5.47
CA GLU A 71 4.07 2.16 -4.55
C GLU A 71 3.22 2.12 -3.29
N ILE A 72 2.93 3.28 -2.68
CA ILE A 72 2.09 3.33 -1.49
C ILE A 72 0.63 2.95 -1.83
N ALA A 73 0.14 3.33 -3.00
CA ALA A 73 -1.19 2.93 -3.44
C ALA A 73 -1.30 1.41 -3.59
N LEU A 74 -0.25 0.73 -4.04
CA LEU A 74 -0.21 -0.73 -4.08
C LEU A 74 -0.33 -1.35 -2.68
N TRP A 75 0.32 -0.75 -1.69
CA TRP A 75 0.22 -1.21 -0.30
C TRP A 75 -1.22 -1.13 0.22
N PHE A 76 -1.98 -0.13 -0.19
CA PHE A 76 -3.34 0.11 0.31
C PHE A 76 -4.43 -0.51 -0.56
N HIS A 77 -4.16 -0.88 -1.81
CA HIS A 77 -5.22 -1.18 -2.77
C HIS A 77 -6.15 -2.33 -2.34
N ASP A 78 -5.65 -3.31 -1.63
CA ASP A 78 -6.44 -4.44 -1.11
C ASP A 78 -6.39 -4.49 0.43
N ALA A 79 -6.09 -3.37 1.09
CA ALA A 79 -5.96 -3.34 2.55
C ALA A 79 -7.25 -3.75 3.24
N VAL A 80 -8.39 -3.27 2.74
CA VAL A 80 -9.72 -3.72 3.18
C VAL A 80 -10.26 -4.65 2.09
N TYR A 81 -10.54 -5.88 2.47
CA TYR A 81 -11.08 -6.87 1.54
C TYR A 81 -12.12 -7.74 2.24
N ASP A 82 -13.39 -7.57 1.86
CA ASP A 82 -14.50 -8.38 2.32
C ASP A 82 -15.35 -8.72 1.10
N VAL A 83 -15.42 -9.99 0.73
CA VAL A 83 -16.13 -10.46 -0.47
C VAL A 83 -17.62 -10.14 -0.45
N ARG A 84 -18.18 -9.85 0.74
CA ARG A 84 -19.60 -9.53 0.92
C ARG A 84 -19.91 -8.04 0.77
N ARG A 85 -18.89 -7.19 0.58
CA ARG A 85 -19.04 -5.73 0.50
C ARG A 85 -18.72 -5.23 -0.90
N HIS A 86 -19.24 -4.04 -1.21
CA HIS A 86 -19.02 -3.37 -2.49
C HIS A 86 -18.18 -2.10 -2.36
N ASP A 87 -17.75 -1.75 -1.15
CA ASP A 87 -17.04 -0.50 -0.85
C ASP A 87 -15.58 -0.73 -0.41
N ASN A 88 -15.00 -1.87 -0.79
CA ASN A 88 -13.64 -2.22 -0.37
C ASN A 88 -12.60 -1.18 -0.84
N GLU A 89 -12.70 -0.72 -2.09
CA GLU A 89 -11.78 0.28 -2.63
C GLU A 89 -11.90 1.60 -1.86
N ARG A 90 -13.14 2.04 -1.61
CA ARG A 90 -13.35 3.29 -0.87
C ARG A 90 -12.80 3.20 0.55
N ARG A 91 -13.00 2.07 1.22
CA ARG A 91 -12.49 1.88 2.58
C ARG A 91 -10.98 1.77 2.61
N SER A 92 -10.37 1.12 1.62
CA SER A 92 -8.92 1.06 1.47
C SER A 92 -8.32 2.45 1.22
N ALA A 93 -8.95 3.23 0.34
CA ALA A 93 -8.52 4.60 0.07
C ALA A 93 -8.70 5.52 1.28
N ASP A 94 -9.77 5.36 2.06
CA ASP A 94 -9.97 6.11 3.30
C ASP A 94 -8.89 5.80 4.34
N TRP A 95 -8.47 4.55 4.43
CA TRP A 95 -7.36 4.17 5.29
C TRP A 95 -6.07 4.85 4.84
N ALA A 96 -5.80 4.87 3.53
CA ALA A 96 -4.62 5.56 3.00
C ALA A 96 -4.65 7.06 3.34
N ARG A 97 -5.80 7.72 3.21
CA ARG A 97 -5.94 9.14 3.57
C ARG A 97 -5.60 9.38 5.04
N ALA A 98 -6.12 8.55 5.93
CA ALA A 98 -5.84 8.68 7.37
C ALA A 98 -4.37 8.43 7.68
N ALA A 99 -3.77 7.43 7.05
CA ALA A 99 -2.37 7.05 7.27
C ALA A 99 -1.40 8.12 6.76
N LEU A 100 -1.76 8.83 5.69
CA LEU A 100 -0.90 9.84 5.06
C LEU A 100 -1.08 11.24 5.66
N ALA A 101 -1.63 11.34 6.87
CA ALA A 101 -1.71 12.61 7.58
C ALA A 101 -0.33 13.25 7.65
N GLY A 102 -0.25 14.53 7.35
CA GLY A 102 1.01 15.27 7.29
C GLY A 102 1.64 15.34 5.90
N ALA A 103 1.26 14.46 4.97
CA ALA A 103 1.67 14.57 3.58
C ALA A 103 0.92 15.71 2.89
N ALA A 104 1.46 16.22 1.79
CA ALA A 104 0.81 17.29 1.03
C ALA A 104 -0.56 16.83 0.51
N ALA A 105 -1.53 17.76 0.48
CA ALA A 105 -2.91 17.43 0.13
C ALA A 105 -3.04 16.84 -1.28
N ASP A 106 -2.25 17.32 -2.24
CA ASP A 106 -2.28 16.82 -3.61
C ASP A 106 -1.76 15.37 -3.69
N ILE A 107 -0.78 15.01 -2.87
CA ILE A 107 -0.29 13.63 -2.76
C ILE A 107 -1.42 12.71 -2.28
N VAL A 108 -2.12 13.11 -1.21
CA VAL A 108 -3.22 12.33 -0.64
C VAL A 108 -4.32 12.11 -1.68
N VAL A 109 -4.69 13.15 -2.41
CA VAL A 109 -5.72 13.06 -3.46
C VAL A 109 -5.29 12.08 -4.56
N ARG A 110 -4.05 12.15 -5.02
CA ARG A 110 -3.56 11.25 -6.06
C ARG A 110 -3.49 9.80 -5.61
N VAL A 111 -3.04 9.55 -4.39
CA VAL A 111 -3.00 8.19 -3.82
C VAL A 111 -4.42 7.62 -3.70
N ASP A 112 -5.37 8.42 -3.20
CA ASP A 112 -6.78 8.01 -3.14
C ASP A 112 -7.28 7.59 -4.52
N ALA A 113 -7.03 8.41 -5.54
CA ALA A 113 -7.46 8.13 -6.91
C ALA A 113 -6.84 6.84 -7.46
N LEU A 114 -5.57 6.57 -7.15
CA LEU A 114 -4.90 5.34 -7.57
C LEU A 114 -5.52 4.12 -6.90
N VAL A 115 -5.81 4.18 -5.60
CA VAL A 115 -6.47 3.08 -4.89
C VAL A 115 -7.85 2.83 -5.45
N MET A 116 -8.63 3.89 -5.71
CA MET A 116 -9.98 3.78 -6.24
C MET A 116 -10.02 3.21 -7.66
N ALA A 117 -8.94 3.33 -8.42
CA ALA A 117 -8.85 2.81 -9.78
C ALA A 117 -8.57 1.31 -9.86
N THR A 118 -8.31 0.66 -8.73
CA THR A 118 -7.95 -0.77 -8.70
C THR A 118 -9.14 -1.73 -8.72
#